data_ede7b346d928e60a1077055b9c44c015
#
_entry.id   ede7b346d928e60a1077055b9c44c015
#
_cell.length_a   1.000
_cell.length_b   1.000
_cell.length_c   1.000
_cell.angle_alpha   90.00
_cell.angle_beta   90.00
_cell.angle_gamma   90.00
#
_symmetry.space_group_name_H-M   'P 1'
#
loop_
_entity.id
_entity.type
_entity.pdbx_description
1 polymer ?
#
loop_
_entity_poly.entity_id
_entity_poly.type
_entity_poly.pdbx_seq_one_letter_code
_entity_poly.pdbx_strand_id
1 'polypeptide(L)'
;LDDIIERLHILLANGNERIVSVALDTLGIILECYSRYPVRFQEPDEIAEDRRMKILGLILSCLANYREQVRQEALLVIGQHIFGSQILAERDKNRMFSLCAKKLLFLLNENKGGELSLYYRAATLSHIGRFISRYQLFGGDVETMTRNKVAFFPGTFDPFTLSHKEIARKIRELGFTVFLAVDEFSWSKKAQPHLIRRQIVSMSVADEFHVNLFPDEIPVNIANPADLKRLREVFSGKELYIVVGSDVIANASSYKKKP
;
A
#
# COMPACT_ATOMS: atom_id res chain seq x y z
N LEU A 1 14.42 15.59 -13.43
CA LEU A 1 14.11 14.98 -12.14
C LEU A 1 13.72 13.51 -12.29
N ASP A 2 12.94 13.16 -13.32
CA ASP A 2 12.48 11.78 -13.57
C ASP A 2 13.65 10.80 -13.70
N ASP A 3 14.71 11.15 -14.43
CA ASP A 3 15.92 10.32 -14.55
C ASP A 3 16.59 10.07 -13.19
N ILE A 4 16.56 11.06 -12.30
CA ILE A 4 17.13 10.92 -10.95
C ILE A 4 16.27 9.94 -10.15
N ILE A 5 14.96 10.10 -10.16
CA ILE A 5 14.03 9.21 -9.46
C ILE A 5 14.17 7.77 -9.98
N GLU A 6 14.31 7.59 -11.31
CA GLU A 6 14.49 6.26 -11.90
C GLU A 6 15.82 5.62 -11.49
N ARG A 7 16.91 6.37 -11.47
CA ARG A 7 18.21 5.87 -11.00
C ARG A 7 18.16 5.50 -9.52
N LEU A 8 17.50 6.31 -8.68
CA LEU A 8 17.29 5.99 -7.27
C LEU A 8 16.44 4.73 -7.11
N HIS A 9 15.38 4.58 -7.91
CA HIS A 9 14.58 3.35 -7.92
C HIS A 9 15.43 2.10 -8.20
N ILE A 10 16.32 2.15 -9.20
CA ILE A 10 17.25 1.04 -9.48
C ILE A 10 18.16 0.75 -8.27
N LEU A 11 18.64 1.81 -7.60
CA LEU A 11 19.50 1.65 -6.41
C LEU A 11 18.78 1.04 -5.22
N LEU A 12 17.45 1.19 -5.10
CA LEU A 12 16.67 0.53 -4.04
C LEU A 12 16.67 -1.00 -4.13
N ALA A 13 16.91 -1.56 -5.31
CA ALA A 13 17.08 -2.99 -5.52
C ALA A 13 18.52 -3.50 -5.25
N ASN A 14 19.44 -2.61 -4.86
CA ASN A 14 20.84 -2.98 -4.62
C ASN A 14 20.98 -3.94 -3.43
N GLY A 15 21.92 -4.89 -3.54
CA GLY A 15 22.24 -5.83 -2.46
C GLY A 15 22.92 -5.16 -1.24
N ASN A 16 23.56 -4.00 -1.43
CA ASN A 16 24.22 -3.26 -0.36
C ASN A 16 23.23 -2.33 0.35
N GLU A 17 22.95 -2.62 1.62
CA GLU A 17 21.99 -1.86 2.44
C GLU A 17 22.36 -0.39 2.62
N ARG A 18 23.65 -0.05 2.66
CA ARG A 18 24.10 1.35 2.75
C ARG A 18 23.72 2.15 1.50
N ILE A 19 23.81 1.54 0.32
CA ILE A 19 23.41 2.18 -0.93
C ILE A 19 21.90 2.42 -0.91
N VAL A 20 21.13 1.44 -0.44
CA VAL A 20 19.67 1.53 -0.32
C VAL A 20 19.28 2.61 0.69
N SER A 21 19.92 2.67 1.87
CA SER A 21 19.70 3.73 2.86
C SER A 21 19.93 5.12 2.27
N VAL A 22 21.07 5.34 1.61
CA VAL A 22 21.36 6.64 0.99
C VAL A 22 20.37 7.00 -0.11
N ALA A 23 19.96 6.02 -0.91
CA ALA A 23 18.95 6.24 -1.96
C ALA A 23 17.58 6.61 -1.36
N LEU A 24 17.17 5.94 -0.27
CA LEU A 24 15.94 6.26 0.46
C LEU A 24 15.97 7.65 1.07
N ASP A 25 17.03 7.99 1.78
CA ASP A 25 17.19 9.32 2.39
C ASP A 25 17.17 10.41 1.31
N THR A 26 17.86 10.17 0.19
CA THR A 26 17.85 11.07 -0.97
C THR A 26 16.44 11.26 -1.54
N LEU A 27 15.65 10.19 -1.65
CA LEU A 27 14.25 10.29 -2.07
C LEU A 27 13.41 11.12 -1.09
N GLY A 28 13.64 10.96 0.22
CA GLY A 28 12.99 11.77 1.26
C GLY A 28 13.32 13.25 1.12
N ILE A 29 14.60 13.59 0.97
CA ILE A 29 15.08 14.96 0.76
C ILE A 29 14.50 15.56 -0.53
N ILE A 30 14.48 14.80 -1.62
CA ILE A 30 13.89 15.26 -2.89
C ILE A 30 12.41 15.57 -2.68
N LEU A 31 11.64 14.66 -2.05
CA LEU A 31 10.23 14.87 -1.77
C LEU A 31 9.99 16.15 -0.97
N GLU A 32 10.74 16.36 0.07
CA GLU A 32 10.66 17.52 0.96
C GLU A 32 11.01 18.83 0.25
N CYS A 33 12.14 18.86 -0.46
CA CYS A 33 12.61 20.06 -1.15
C CYS A 33 11.81 20.38 -2.41
N TYR A 34 11.38 19.38 -3.14
CA TYR A 34 10.60 19.54 -4.37
C TYR A 34 9.23 20.16 -4.08
N SER A 35 8.59 19.77 -2.99
CA SER A 35 7.32 20.34 -2.57
C SER A 35 7.44 21.83 -2.16
N ARG A 36 8.63 22.26 -1.73
CA ARG A 36 8.87 23.67 -1.36
C ARG A 36 9.01 24.60 -2.56
N TYR A 37 9.53 24.10 -3.68
CA TYR A 37 9.90 24.91 -4.82
C TYR A 37 9.25 24.48 -6.16
N PRO A 38 7.93 24.20 -6.19
CA PRO A 38 7.28 23.75 -7.43
C PRO A 38 7.42 24.79 -8.54
N VAL A 39 7.35 26.07 -8.21
CA VAL A 39 7.50 27.19 -9.16
C VAL A 39 8.90 27.26 -9.79
N ARG A 40 9.93 26.77 -9.10
CA ARG A 40 11.31 26.79 -9.61
C ARG A 40 11.49 25.94 -10.87
N PHE A 41 10.69 24.89 -11.02
CA PHE A 41 10.77 23.98 -12.15
C PHE A 41 9.79 24.34 -13.28
N GLN A 42 8.96 25.37 -13.09
CA GLN A 42 7.91 25.80 -14.03
C GLN A 42 7.02 24.64 -14.50
N GLU A 43 6.75 23.71 -13.62
CA GLU A 43 5.99 22.50 -13.93
C GLU A 43 4.52 22.67 -13.55
N PRO A 44 3.60 22.05 -14.31
CA PRO A 44 2.20 21.94 -13.89
C PRO A 44 2.07 21.18 -12.57
N ASP A 45 1.11 21.57 -11.74
CA ASP A 45 0.84 20.94 -10.44
C ASP A 45 0.58 19.43 -10.55
N GLU A 46 -0.01 18.97 -11.65
CA GLU A 46 -0.27 17.55 -11.92
C GLU A 46 1.02 16.75 -12.03
N ILE A 47 2.02 17.27 -12.76
CA ILE A 47 3.32 16.60 -12.92
C ILE A 47 4.06 16.56 -11.57
N ALA A 48 4.00 17.67 -10.82
CA ALA A 48 4.61 17.75 -9.50
C ALA A 48 3.97 16.74 -8.54
N GLU A 49 2.67 16.56 -8.62
CA GLU A 49 1.94 15.59 -7.80
C GLU A 49 2.29 14.16 -8.17
N ASP A 50 2.29 13.81 -9.45
CA ASP A 50 2.64 12.46 -9.92
C ASP A 50 4.04 12.06 -9.45
N ARG A 51 5.00 12.98 -9.49
CA ARG A 51 6.36 12.73 -8.98
C ARG A 51 6.38 12.51 -7.48
N ARG A 52 5.66 13.34 -6.70
CA ARG A 52 5.52 13.14 -5.25
C ARG A 52 4.93 11.77 -4.93
N MET A 53 3.89 11.39 -5.65
CA MET A 53 3.25 10.09 -5.47
C MET A 53 4.15 8.94 -5.88
N LYS A 54 4.92 9.08 -6.97
CA LYS A 54 5.92 8.09 -7.37
C LYS A 54 6.98 7.88 -6.29
N ILE A 55 7.54 8.97 -5.75
CA ILE A 55 8.52 8.89 -4.66
C ILE A 55 7.91 8.25 -3.41
N LEU A 56 6.72 8.65 -3.01
CA LEU A 56 6.01 8.05 -1.88
C LEU A 56 5.78 6.55 -2.08
N GLY A 57 5.39 6.13 -3.28
CA GLY A 57 5.23 4.72 -3.64
C GLY A 57 6.53 3.93 -3.47
N LEU A 58 7.67 4.47 -3.92
CA LEU A 58 8.98 3.86 -3.74
C LEU A 58 9.36 3.69 -2.26
N ILE A 59 9.09 4.71 -1.44
CA ILE A 59 9.33 4.65 0.02
C ILE A 59 8.44 3.57 0.67
N LEU A 60 7.16 3.50 0.30
CA LEU A 60 6.24 2.46 0.80
C LEU A 60 6.66 1.05 0.37
N SER A 61 7.20 0.88 -0.85
CA SER A 61 7.78 -0.41 -1.29
C SER A 61 8.95 -0.82 -0.40
N CYS A 62 9.79 0.12 0.00
CA CYS A 62 10.88 -0.14 0.93
C CYS A 62 10.38 -0.44 2.35
N LEU A 63 9.28 0.16 2.79
CA LEU A 63 8.64 -0.17 4.06
C LEU A 63 8.12 -1.61 4.08
N ALA A 64 7.72 -2.17 2.94
CA ALA A 64 7.32 -3.57 2.79
C ALA A 64 8.49 -4.53 2.49
N ASN A 65 9.74 -4.05 2.43
CA ASN A 65 10.90 -4.86 2.05
C ASN A 65 11.14 -6.01 3.04
N TYR A 66 11.66 -7.14 2.56
CA TYR A 66 12.00 -8.29 3.41
C TYR A 66 13.20 -8.01 4.33
N ARG A 67 14.11 -7.11 3.96
CA ARG A 67 15.28 -6.70 4.77
C ARG A 67 14.84 -5.71 5.85
N GLU A 68 15.12 -6.04 7.11
CA GLU A 68 14.70 -5.23 8.26
C GLU A 68 15.32 -3.83 8.25
N GLN A 69 16.60 -3.72 7.93
CA GLN A 69 17.30 -2.43 7.88
C GLN A 69 16.68 -1.49 6.84
N VAL A 70 16.31 -1.99 5.66
CA VAL A 70 15.63 -1.20 4.62
C VAL A 70 14.28 -0.68 5.12
N ARG A 71 13.53 -1.51 5.87
CA ARG A 71 12.26 -1.08 6.48
C ARG A 71 12.47 0.00 7.53
N GLN A 72 13.51 -0.12 8.35
CA GLN A 72 13.85 0.87 9.38
C GLN A 72 14.18 2.21 8.76
N GLU A 73 15.00 2.22 7.69
CA GLU A 73 15.31 3.45 6.95
C GLU A 73 14.06 4.07 6.30
N ALA A 74 13.19 3.25 5.72
CA ALA A 74 11.92 3.75 5.19
C ALA A 74 11.04 4.39 6.28
N LEU A 75 11.02 3.81 7.50
CA LEU A 75 10.34 4.41 8.66
C LEU A 75 10.93 5.76 9.04
N LEU A 76 12.26 5.88 9.06
CA LEU A 76 12.95 7.15 9.34
C LEU A 76 12.57 8.20 8.31
N VAL A 77 12.64 7.87 7.03
CA VAL A 77 12.29 8.79 5.94
C VAL A 77 10.84 9.26 6.05
N ILE A 78 9.90 8.36 6.28
CA ILE A 78 8.47 8.70 6.48
C ILE A 78 8.30 9.61 7.71
N GLY A 79 8.97 9.27 8.82
CA GLY A 79 8.90 10.03 10.04
C GLY A 79 9.52 11.43 9.91
N GLN A 80 10.72 11.53 9.36
CA GLN A 80 11.50 12.78 9.34
C GLN A 80 11.16 13.67 8.15
N HIS A 81 11.20 13.13 6.93
CA HIS A 81 11.06 13.92 5.70
C HIS A 81 9.61 14.13 5.26
N ILE A 82 8.66 13.33 5.76
CA ILE A 82 7.25 13.52 5.44
C ILE A 82 6.52 14.15 6.63
N PHE A 83 6.15 13.36 7.63
CA PHE A 83 5.26 13.85 8.70
C PHE A 83 5.97 14.71 9.76
N GLY A 84 7.28 14.53 9.96
CA GLY A 84 8.12 15.36 10.83
C GLY A 84 8.72 16.59 10.18
N SER A 85 8.66 16.70 8.84
CA SER A 85 9.22 17.79 8.09
C SER A 85 8.70 19.15 8.56
N GLN A 86 9.62 20.11 8.67
CA GLN A 86 9.28 21.51 8.91
C GLN A 86 9.20 22.32 7.60
N ILE A 87 9.57 21.70 6.49
CA ILE A 87 9.64 22.32 5.15
C ILE A 87 8.38 22.01 4.36
N LEU A 88 7.91 20.74 4.44
CA LEU A 88 6.75 20.26 3.72
C LEU A 88 5.47 20.93 4.25
N ALA A 89 4.67 21.48 3.36
CA ALA A 89 3.41 22.12 3.73
C ALA A 89 2.42 21.13 4.34
N GLU A 90 1.67 21.56 5.35
CA GLU A 90 0.68 20.69 6.03
C GLU A 90 -0.39 20.14 5.06
N ARG A 91 -0.77 20.93 4.03
CA ARG A 91 -1.67 20.50 2.97
C ARG A 91 -1.12 19.32 2.18
N ASP A 92 0.18 19.34 1.83
CA ASP A 92 0.83 18.26 1.08
C ASP A 92 0.95 17.00 1.95
N LYS A 93 1.28 17.17 3.24
CA LYS A 93 1.27 16.05 4.19
C LYS A 93 -0.10 15.41 4.30
N ASN A 94 -1.17 16.22 4.41
CA ASN A 94 -2.54 15.71 4.49
C ASN A 94 -2.92 14.95 3.21
N ARG A 95 -2.56 15.47 2.05
CA ARG A 95 -2.84 14.80 0.77
C ARG A 95 -2.14 13.45 0.67
N MET A 96 -0.85 13.39 1.03
CA MET A 96 -0.11 12.13 1.08
C MET A 96 -0.71 11.17 2.11
N PHE A 97 -1.04 11.66 3.30
CA PHE A 97 -1.67 10.84 4.33
C PHE A 97 -3.02 10.30 3.87
N SER A 98 -3.89 11.12 3.32
CA SER A 98 -5.22 10.72 2.83
C SER A 98 -5.14 9.57 1.81
N LEU A 99 -4.12 9.59 0.95
CA LEU A 99 -3.90 8.56 -0.08
C LEU A 99 -3.33 7.26 0.49
N CYS A 100 -2.39 7.36 1.41
CA CYS A 100 -1.61 6.19 1.85
C CYS A 100 -1.96 5.70 3.26
N ALA A 101 -2.82 6.39 4.03
CA ALA A 101 -3.05 6.10 5.45
C ALA A 101 -3.35 4.64 5.75
N LYS A 102 -4.28 4.03 5.01
CA LYS A 102 -4.64 2.61 5.21
C LYS A 102 -3.46 1.69 4.96
N LYS A 103 -2.74 1.92 3.86
CA LYS A 103 -1.57 1.12 3.48
C LYS A 103 -0.41 1.35 4.46
N LEU A 104 -0.15 2.59 4.82
CA LEU A 104 0.89 2.95 5.77
C LEU A 104 0.65 2.30 7.13
N LEU A 105 -0.56 2.43 7.69
CA LEU A 105 -0.91 1.85 8.97
C LEU A 105 -0.89 0.31 8.93
N PHE A 106 -1.34 -0.27 7.83
CA PHE A 106 -1.23 -1.70 7.59
C PHE A 106 0.23 -2.17 7.60
N LEU A 107 1.11 -1.54 6.81
CA LEU A 107 2.54 -1.89 6.73
C LEU A 107 3.26 -1.67 8.07
N LEU A 108 2.87 -0.65 8.84
CA LEU A 108 3.38 -0.42 10.19
C LEU A 108 2.98 -1.54 11.15
N ASN A 109 1.79 -2.10 11.02
CA ASN A 109 1.29 -3.17 11.86
C ASN A 109 1.88 -4.54 11.50
N GLU A 110 1.97 -4.85 10.19
CA GLU A 110 2.51 -6.13 9.68
C GLU A 110 4.01 -6.30 9.96
N ASN A 111 4.71 -5.22 10.21
CA ASN A 111 6.16 -5.21 10.32
C ASN A 111 6.63 -5.76 11.68
N LYS A 112 6.67 -7.09 11.79
CA LYS A 112 7.21 -7.82 12.94
C LYS A 112 8.74 -7.82 12.87
N GLY A 113 9.38 -6.73 13.30
CA GLY A 113 10.84 -6.65 13.45
C GLY A 113 11.25 -6.90 14.90
N GLY A 114 12.56 -6.94 15.15
CA GLY A 114 13.13 -6.98 16.51
C GLY A 114 12.80 -5.73 17.34
N GLU A 115 13.31 -5.68 18.57
CA GLU A 115 13.05 -4.55 19.51
C GLU A 115 13.40 -3.20 18.92
N LEU A 116 14.49 -3.10 18.17
CA LEU A 116 14.91 -1.86 17.52
C LEU A 116 13.85 -1.36 16.51
N SER A 117 13.23 -2.26 15.77
CA SER A 117 12.14 -1.92 14.83
C SER A 117 10.93 -1.31 15.55
N LEU A 118 10.68 -1.67 16.80
CA LEU A 118 9.61 -1.08 17.61
C LEU A 118 9.85 0.41 17.87
N TYR A 119 11.09 0.80 18.17
CA TYR A 119 11.43 2.22 18.39
C TYR A 119 11.26 3.05 17.11
N TYR A 120 11.69 2.54 15.96
CA TYR A 120 11.48 3.24 14.67
C TYR A 120 10.00 3.42 14.35
N ARG A 121 9.18 2.39 14.58
CA ARG A 121 7.72 2.48 14.38
C ARG A 121 7.08 3.48 15.34
N ALA A 122 7.45 3.44 16.62
CA ALA A 122 6.93 4.36 17.61
C ALA A 122 7.29 5.82 17.28
N ALA A 123 8.53 6.08 16.83
CA ALA A 123 8.96 7.40 16.39
C ALA A 123 8.15 7.88 15.18
N THR A 124 7.98 7.04 14.17
CA THR A 124 7.20 7.37 12.97
C THR A 124 5.73 7.64 13.32
N LEU A 125 5.10 6.79 14.14
CA LEU A 125 3.72 7.00 14.61
C LEU A 125 3.59 8.29 15.42
N SER A 126 4.61 8.66 16.22
CA SER A 126 4.63 9.94 16.95
C SER A 126 4.67 11.14 15.99
N HIS A 127 5.43 11.06 14.90
CA HIS A 127 5.43 12.11 13.88
C HIS A 127 4.08 12.24 13.18
N ILE A 128 3.47 11.10 12.80
CA ILE A 128 2.13 11.05 12.20
C ILE A 128 1.09 11.63 13.16
N GLY A 129 1.10 11.21 14.42
CA GLY A 129 0.16 11.70 15.44
C GLY A 129 0.28 13.20 15.67
N ARG A 130 1.50 13.74 15.75
CA ARG A 130 1.74 15.19 15.86
C ARG A 130 1.25 15.95 14.63
N PHE A 131 1.47 15.41 13.43
CA PHE A 131 0.93 15.99 12.20
C PHE A 131 -0.60 16.06 12.26
N ILE A 132 -1.27 14.93 12.55
CA ILE A 132 -2.75 14.86 12.62
C ILE A 132 -3.28 15.86 13.63
N SER A 133 -2.76 15.84 14.85
CA SER A 133 -3.21 16.74 15.93
C SER A 133 -3.02 18.21 15.56
N ARG A 134 -1.89 18.56 14.97
CA ARG A 134 -1.62 19.93 14.54
C ARG A 134 -2.53 20.37 13.40
N TYR A 135 -2.72 19.50 12.40
CA TYR A 135 -3.57 19.79 11.26
C TYR A 135 -5.02 20.04 11.68
N GLN A 136 -5.55 19.19 12.59
CA GLN A 136 -6.89 19.36 13.16
C GLN A 136 -7.01 20.61 14.02
N LEU A 137 -5.99 20.94 14.82
CA LEU A 137 -5.97 22.15 15.65
C LEU A 137 -6.12 23.43 14.82
N PHE A 138 -5.59 23.44 13.61
CA PHE A 138 -5.74 24.56 12.66
C PHE A 138 -6.97 24.45 11.76
N GLY A 139 -7.94 23.61 12.12
CA GLY A 139 -9.23 23.49 11.43
C GLY A 139 -9.21 22.64 10.17
N GLY A 140 -8.15 21.85 9.97
CA GLY A 140 -8.07 20.88 8.88
C GLY A 140 -8.78 19.57 9.21
N ASP A 141 -9.52 19.02 8.25
CA ASP A 141 -10.10 17.68 8.35
C ASP A 141 -9.15 16.64 7.75
N VAL A 142 -8.79 15.66 8.58
CA VAL A 142 -7.97 14.52 8.13
C VAL A 142 -8.90 13.43 7.62
N GLU A 143 -9.09 13.42 6.32
CA GLU A 143 -9.91 12.41 5.66
C GLU A 143 -9.04 11.36 4.98
N THR A 144 -9.46 10.10 5.04
CA THR A 144 -8.87 9.05 4.21
C THR A 144 -9.64 8.98 2.90
N MET A 145 -8.94 9.04 1.77
CA MET A 145 -9.58 8.89 0.46
C MET A 145 -10.26 7.53 0.39
N THR A 146 -11.59 7.56 0.24
CA THR A 146 -12.41 6.37 0.07
C THR A 146 -13.11 6.41 -1.27
N ARG A 147 -13.05 5.32 -2.00
CA ARG A 147 -13.83 5.14 -3.24
C ARG A 147 -15.11 4.38 -2.92
N ASN A 148 -16.18 4.69 -3.62
CA ASN A 148 -17.47 4.02 -3.45
C ASN A 148 -17.46 2.58 -3.98
N LYS A 149 -16.65 2.31 -5.02
CA LYS A 149 -16.52 1.01 -5.64
C LYS A 149 -15.40 0.21 -5.00
N VAL A 150 -15.70 -0.99 -4.58
CA VAL A 150 -14.75 -1.94 -3.97
C VAL A 150 -14.70 -3.20 -4.81
N ALA A 151 -13.50 -3.63 -5.15
CA ALA A 151 -13.23 -4.91 -5.78
C ALA A 151 -12.55 -5.84 -4.77
N PHE A 152 -13.22 -6.90 -4.39
CA PHE A 152 -12.67 -7.99 -3.60
C PHE A 152 -12.05 -9.02 -4.53
N PHE A 153 -10.74 -9.23 -4.44
CA PHE A 153 -9.97 -10.08 -5.33
C PHE A 153 -9.34 -11.23 -4.52
N PRO A 154 -10.05 -12.34 -4.33
CA PRO A 154 -9.52 -13.52 -3.67
C PRO A 154 -8.63 -14.31 -4.62
N GLY A 155 -7.60 -14.95 -4.08
CA GLY A 155 -6.75 -15.85 -4.84
C GLY A 155 -5.70 -16.56 -3.99
N THR A 156 -5.24 -17.69 -4.49
CA THR A 156 -4.15 -18.44 -3.84
C THR A 156 -2.83 -17.66 -3.87
N PHE A 157 -2.59 -16.90 -4.95
CA PHE A 157 -1.40 -16.07 -5.15
C PHE A 157 -0.06 -16.80 -4.84
N ASP A 158 0.14 -17.95 -5.47
CA ASP A 158 1.32 -18.78 -5.27
C ASP A 158 2.08 -19.05 -6.58
N PRO A 159 3.00 -18.13 -6.98
CA PRO A 159 3.21 -16.80 -6.40
C PRO A 159 2.24 -15.74 -6.93
N PHE A 160 2.22 -14.57 -6.27
CA PHE A 160 1.63 -13.37 -6.85
C PHE A 160 2.49 -12.87 -8.02
N THR A 161 1.93 -12.86 -9.22
CA THR A 161 2.65 -12.55 -10.46
C THR A 161 2.40 -11.12 -10.94
N LEU A 162 3.21 -10.68 -11.90
CA LEU A 162 2.98 -9.40 -12.59
C LEU A 162 1.61 -9.30 -13.23
N SER A 163 1.05 -10.43 -13.71
CA SER A 163 -0.31 -10.46 -14.26
C SER A 163 -1.37 -10.14 -13.20
N HIS A 164 -1.22 -10.66 -11.98
CA HIS A 164 -2.10 -10.32 -10.87
C HIS A 164 -2.01 -8.83 -10.50
N LYS A 165 -0.77 -8.29 -10.45
CA LYS A 165 -0.55 -6.86 -10.20
C LYS A 165 -1.20 -5.99 -11.28
N GLU A 166 -1.06 -6.37 -12.54
CA GLU A 166 -1.64 -5.65 -13.67
C GLU A 166 -3.18 -5.68 -13.66
N ILE A 167 -3.78 -6.82 -13.31
CA ILE A 167 -5.24 -6.92 -13.13
C ILE A 167 -5.69 -5.97 -12.02
N ALA A 168 -5.03 -6.00 -10.86
CA ALA A 168 -5.36 -5.12 -9.74
C ALA A 168 -5.22 -3.64 -10.13
N ARG A 169 -4.17 -3.29 -10.89
CA ARG A 169 -3.93 -1.94 -11.40
C ARG A 169 -5.05 -1.48 -12.35
N LYS A 170 -5.42 -2.30 -13.32
CA LYS A 170 -6.52 -1.99 -14.25
C LYS A 170 -7.86 -1.80 -13.52
N ILE A 171 -8.16 -2.65 -12.55
CA ILE A 171 -9.36 -2.49 -11.74
C ILE A 171 -9.32 -1.17 -10.94
N ARG A 172 -8.17 -0.83 -10.37
CA ARG A 172 -7.96 0.46 -9.69
C ARG A 172 -8.20 1.65 -10.62
N GLU A 173 -7.73 1.58 -11.87
CA GLU A 173 -7.90 2.62 -12.90
C GLU A 173 -9.37 2.84 -13.27
N LEU A 174 -10.20 1.79 -13.16
CA LEU A 174 -11.66 1.89 -13.29
C LEU A 174 -12.36 2.54 -12.07
N GLY A 175 -11.59 3.08 -11.12
CA GLY A 175 -12.11 3.81 -9.96
C GLY A 175 -12.41 2.95 -8.72
N PHE A 176 -11.95 1.69 -8.68
CA PHE A 176 -12.14 0.82 -7.53
C PHE A 176 -11.05 0.99 -6.46
N THR A 177 -11.39 0.72 -5.21
CA THR A 177 -10.42 0.28 -4.21
C THR A 177 -10.36 -1.25 -4.28
N VAL A 178 -9.18 -1.81 -4.51
CA VAL A 178 -8.97 -3.25 -4.62
C VAL A 178 -8.52 -3.82 -3.29
N PHE A 179 -9.16 -4.91 -2.84
CA PHE A 179 -8.73 -5.69 -1.69
C PHE A 179 -8.33 -7.08 -2.14
N LEU A 180 -7.04 -7.40 -2.01
CA LEU A 180 -6.47 -8.71 -2.30
C LEU A 180 -6.64 -9.61 -1.08
N ALA A 181 -7.36 -10.70 -1.21
CA ALA A 181 -7.52 -11.69 -0.16
C ALA A 181 -6.73 -12.95 -0.52
N VAL A 182 -5.73 -13.27 0.30
CA VAL A 182 -4.94 -14.49 0.12
C VAL A 182 -5.70 -15.65 0.71
N ASP A 183 -6.09 -16.63 -0.11
CA ASP A 183 -6.82 -17.80 0.36
C ASP A 183 -5.98 -18.61 1.35
N GLU A 184 -6.55 -18.91 2.51
CA GLU A 184 -5.88 -19.71 3.54
C GLU A 184 -5.68 -21.16 3.08
N PHE A 185 -6.66 -21.70 2.39
CA PHE A 185 -6.65 -23.08 1.90
C PHE A 185 -6.77 -23.17 0.38
N SER A 186 -5.75 -23.69 -0.26
CA SER A 186 -5.86 -24.14 -1.65
C SER A 186 -6.25 -25.63 -1.66
N TRP A 187 -7.50 -25.91 -2.01
CA TRP A 187 -8.03 -27.28 -2.05
C TRP A 187 -7.36 -28.19 -3.10
N SER A 188 -6.66 -27.61 -4.06
CA SER A 188 -6.14 -28.34 -5.23
C SER A 188 -4.64 -28.26 -5.45
N LYS A 189 -3.90 -27.46 -4.69
CA LYS A 189 -2.47 -27.22 -4.92
C LYS A 189 -1.68 -27.27 -3.62
N LYS A 190 -0.48 -27.86 -3.66
CA LYS A 190 0.53 -27.67 -2.61
C LYS A 190 1.03 -26.23 -2.71
N ALA A 191 0.37 -25.33 -2.02
CA ALA A 191 0.75 -23.92 -1.98
C ALA A 191 1.79 -23.66 -0.87
N GLN A 192 2.60 -22.63 -1.06
CA GLN A 192 3.50 -22.10 -0.01
C GLN A 192 2.66 -21.68 1.21
N PRO A 193 3.26 -21.66 2.42
CA PRO A 193 2.58 -21.20 3.61
C PRO A 193 1.89 -19.84 3.41
N HIS A 194 0.69 -19.69 3.95
CA HIS A 194 -0.14 -18.48 3.81
C HIS A 194 0.63 -17.20 4.13
N LEU A 195 1.39 -17.20 5.24
CA LEU A 195 2.18 -16.04 5.68
C LEU A 195 3.19 -15.59 4.62
N ILE A 196 3.87 -16.53 3.95
CA ILE A 196 4.85 -16.23 2.90
C ILE A 196 4.14 -15.62 1.68
N ARG A 197 3.03 -16.21 1.23
CA ARG A 197 2.25 -15.72 0.10
C ARG A 197 1.72 -14.31 0.37
N ARG A 198 1.20 -14.08 1.57
CA ARG A 198 0.72 -12.78 2.03
C ARG A 198 1.83 -11.74 2.02
N GLN A 199 3.02 -12.08 2.51
CA GLN A 199 4.18 -11.18 2.50
C GLN A 199 4.59 -10.81 1.07
N ILE A 200 4.63 -11.79 0.14
CA ILE A 200 4.92 -11.55 -1.27
C ILE A 200 3.89 -10.59 -1.88
N VAL A 201 2.59 -10.80 -1.63
CA VAL A 201 1.52 -9.91 -2.10
C VAL A 201 1.71 -8.51 -1.54
N SER A 202 1.95 -8.38 -0.22
CA SER A 202 2.19 -7.09 0.45
C SER A 202 3.32 -6.31 -0.19
N MET A 203 4.47 -6.96 -0.40
CA MET A 203 5.63 -6.35 -1.07
C MET A 203 5.32 -5.94 -2.51
N SER A 204 4.59 -6.78 -3.23
CA SER A 204 4.31 -6.56 -4.66
C SER A 204 3.39 -5.38 -4.95
N VAL A 205 2.52 -5.02 -4.00
CA VAL A 205 1.54 -3.94 -4.17
C VAL A 205 1.73 -2.77 -3.20
N ALA A 206 2.87 -2.71 -2.51
CA ALA A 206 3.15 -1.65 -1.55
C ALA A 206 3.18 -0.25 -2.19
N ASP A 207 3.60 -0.16 -3.44
CA ASP A 207 3.63 1.03 -4.29
C ASP A 207 2.28 1.37 -4.95
N GLU A 208 1.30 0.49 -4.89
CA GLU A 208 0.01 0.68 -5.58
C GLU A 208 -1.03 1.29 -4.64
N PHE A 209 -1.30 2.58 -4.77
CA PHE A 209 -2.36 3.25 -4.02
C PHE A 209 -3.74 2.66 -4.37
N HIS A 210 -4.62 2.58 -3.38
CA HIS A 210 -5.95 1.95 -3.48
C HIS A 210 -5.94 0.44 -3.81
N VAL A 211 -4.77 -0.23 -3.73
CA VAL A 211 -4.67 -1.69 -3.73
C VAL A 211 -4.17 -2.13 -2.37
N ASN A 212 -4.99 -2.81 -1.60
CA ASN A 212 -4.73 -3.17 -0.20
C ASN A 212 -4.86 -4.69 -0.02
N LEU A 213 -4.24 -5.24 1.02
CA LEU A 213 -4.56 -6.57 1.48
C LEU A 213 -5.85 -6.56 2.29
N PHE A 214 -6.63 -7.62 2.13
CA PHE A 214 -7.79 -7.86 2.99
C PHE A 214 -7.31 -8.41 4.34
N PRO A 215 -7.93 -8.01 5.47
CA PRO A 215 -7.56 -8.51 6.79
C PRO A 215 -7.74 -10.02 6.92
N ASP A 216 -6.71 -10.73 7.45
CA ASP A 216 -6.76 -12.18 7.67
C ASP A 216 -7.72 -12.59 8.78
N GLU A 217 -7.99 -11.68 9.72
CA GLU A 217 -8.91 -11.90 10.83
C GLU A 217 -10.36 -12.07 10.35
N ILE A 218 -10.63 -11.78 9.09
CA ILE A 218 -11.95 -11.93 8.46
C ILE A 218 -11.85 -12.98 7.34
N PRO A 219 -11.88 -14.26 7.67
CA PRO A 219 -11.83 -15.31 6.65
C PRO A 219 -13.07 -15.22 5.75
N VAL A 220 -12.85 -15.27 4.44
CA VAL A 220 -13.91 -15.21 3.43
C VAL A 220 -13.72 -16.30 2.40
N ASN A 221 -14.67 -17.22 2.35
CA ASN A 221 -14.80 -18.16 1.26
C ASN A 221 -15.94 -17.71 0.33
N ILE A 222 -15.61 -17.28 -0.88
CA ILE A 222 -16.62 -16.79 -1.85
C ILE A 222 -17.62 -17.85 -2.29
N ALA A 223 -17.36 -19.13 -2.05
CA ALA A 223 -18.32 -20.22 -2.29
C ALA A 223 -19.34 -20.37 -1.14
N ASN A 224 -19.12 -19.74 0.01
CA ASN A 224 -20.01 -19.80 1.15
C ASN A 224 -20.94 -18.57 1.19
N PRO A 225 -22.27 -18.74 1.08
CA PRO A 225 -23.21 -17.62 1.14
C PRO A 225 -23.15 -16.78 2.43
N ALA A 226 -22.83 -17.41 3.57
CA ALA A 226 -22.70 -16.71 4.85
C ALA A 226 -21.51 -15.74 4.84
N ASP A 227 -20.37 -16.16 4.27
CA ASP A 227 -19.19 -15.32 4.15
C ASP A 227 -19.42 -14.18 3.15
N LEU A 228 -20.16 -14.42 2.07
CA LEU A 228 -20.56 -13.36 1.14
C LEU A 228 -21.47 -12.32 1.81
N LYS A 229 -22.39 -12.75 2.70
CA LYS A 229 -23.21 -11.83 3.48
C LYS A 229 -22.35 -11.00 4.40
N ARG A 230 -21.42 -11.63 5.14
CA ARG A 230 -20.47 -10.94 6.02
C ARG A 230 -19.60 -9.94 5.25
N LEU A 231 -19.14 -10.31 4.05
CA LEU A 231 -18.34 -9.42 3.19
C LEU A 231 -19.13 -8.17 2.79
N ARG A 232 -20.44 -8.32 2.49
CA ARG A 232 -21.33 -7.19 2.21
C ARG A 232 -21.51 -6.29 3.43
N GLU A 233 -21.56 -6.86 4.63
CA GLU A 233 -21.64 -6.09 5.89
C GLU A 233 -20.37 -5.29 6.13
N VAL A 234 -19.18 -5.89 5.90
CA VAL A 234 -17.87 -5.22 6.00
C VAL A 234 -17.78 -4.01 5.06
N PHE A 235 -18.34 -4.13 3.86
CA PHE A 235 -18.36 -3.05 2.87
C PHE A 235 -19.72 -2.35 2.77
N SER A 236 -20.45 -2.27 3.88
CA SER A 236 -21.76 -1.60 3.92
C SER A 236 -21.67 -0.17 3.37
N GLY A 237 -22.65 0.23 2.57
CA GLY A 237 -22.70 1.53 1.90
C GLY A 237 -21.78 1.67 0.68
N LYS A 238 -21.12 0.59 0.22
CA LYS A 238 -20.27 0.56 -0.97
C LYS A 238 -20.76 -0.41 -2.02
N GLU A 239 -20.44 -0.14 -3.27
CA GLU A 239 -20.63 -1.06 -4.37
C GLU A 239 -19.53 -2.14 -4.34
N LEU A 240 -19.90 -3.35 -3.94
CA LEU A 240 -18.97 -4.48 -3.83
C LEU A 240 -19.01 -5.35 -5.08
N TYR A 241 -17.84 -5.58 -5.65
CA TYR A 241 -17.61 -6.49 -6.78
C TYR A 241 -16.62 -7.57 -6.38
N ILE A 242 -16.82 -8.79 -6.88
CA ILE A 242 -15.90 -9.90 -6.66
C ILE A 242 -15.16 -10.18 -7.96
N VAL A 243 -13.83 -10.19 -7.89
CA VAL A 243 -12.96 -10.51 -9.01
C VAL A 243 -12.71 -12.00 -9.01
N VAL A 244 -13.06 -12.69 -10.09
CA VAL A 244 -12.88 -14.13 -10.22
C VAL A 244 -12.25 -14.46 -11.57
N GLY A 245 -11.47 -15.53 -11.62
CA GLY A 245 -10.95 -16.06 -12.87
C GLY A 245 -12.06 -16.66 -13.76
N SER A 246 -11.84 -16.70 -15.06
CA SER A 246 -12.77 -17.31 -16.02
C SER A 246 -13.03 -18.80 -15.74
N ASP A 247 -12.05 -19.50 -15.19
CA ASP A 247 -12.14 -20.88 -14.75
C ASP A 247 -13.18 -21.07 -13.62
N VAL A 248 -13.26 -20.13 -12.69
CA VAL A 248 -14.26 -20.13 -11.61
C VAL A 248 -15.68 -19.98 -12.20
N ILE A 249 -15.85 -19.09 -13.19
CA ILE A 249 -17.14 -18.89 -13.86
C ILE A 249 -17.51 -20.13 -14.67
N ALA A 250 -16.56 -20.68 -15.42
CA ALA A 250 -16.80 -21.89 -16.23
C ALA A 250 -17.20 -23.10 -15.37
N ASN A 251 -16.63 -23.22 -14.17
CA ASN A 251 -16.91 -24.32 -13.24
C ASN A 251 -18.09 -24.02 -12.30
N ALA A 252 -18.58 -22.79 -12.20
CA ALA A 252 -19.71 -22.42 -11.33
C ALA A 252 -20.99 -23.17 -11.66
N SER A 253 -21.19 -23.58 -12.92
CA SER A 253 -22.32 -24.41 -13.34
C SER A 253 -22.25 -25.84 -12.83
N SER A 254 -21.06 -26.39 -12.55
CA SER A 254 -20.88 -27.76 -12.03
C SER A 254 -21.22 -27.87 -10.54
N TYR A 255 -21.18 -26.76 -9.79
CA TYR A 255 -21.61 -26.72 -8.39
C TYR A 255 -23.13 -26.73 -8.21
N LYS A 256 -23.91 -26.43 -9.26
CA LYS A 256 -25.38 -26.50 -9.24
C LYS A 256 -25.95 -27.90 -9.43
N LYS A 257 -25.11 -28.90 -9.68
CA LYS A 257 -25.53 -30.29 -9.89
C LYS A 257 -25.04 -31.21 -8.78
N LYS A 258 -25.50 -30.98 -7.55
CA LYS A 258 -25.64 -32.06 -6.55
C LYS A 258 -26.98 -31.90 -5.89
N PRO A 259 -27.84 -32.93 -5.99
CA PRO A 259 -29.12 -32.97 -5.30
C PRO A 259 -28.93 -33.02 -3.79
#